data_cc4bdfa4d237fa711a4abb29ecda5e06
#
_entry.id   cc4bdfa4d237fa711a4abb29ecda5e06
#
_cell.length_a   1.000
_cell.length_b   1.000
_cell.length_c   1.000
_cell.angle_alpha   90.00
_cell.angle_beta   90.00
_cell.angle_gamma   90.00
#
_symmetry.space_group_name_H-M   'P 1'
#
loop_
_entity.id
_entity.type
_entity.pdbx_description
1 polymer ?
#
loop_
_entity_poly.entity_id
_entity_poly.type
_entity_poly.pdbx_seq_one_letter_code
_entity_poly.pdbx_strand_id
1 'polypeptide(L)'
;MDPLYLLQFACLIFMLINAFILAVTHLHVRWKNKRYERSRGMILIAMIGLALQYFMQMFFGFRATDANLGAIINILIYTPCFTLISMGIYNIEATHANRRKFHFVCGAIYIAIIAIFALSSYLCQGLFIGKWLYVMLALYFGNVVYCIFMIVQEMIKRKNMLETMAASDMLPYVRYARSSVVILFFAALIMPFAILSNTLLFIVGPFALLALLFFNLSFVALGSSYTPTEELLDKEEEQEEAIKANAKRKKAKSEEKTEESNDNEMDDIDNTPQLPEERRKFIQESLDKWCANMGYKDSAANMLTLSN
;
A
#
# COMPACT_ATOMS: atom_id res chain seq x y z
N MET A 1 38.62 12.75 -4.97
CA MET A 1 37.61 11.75 -4.61
C MET A 1 36.80 11.43 -5.86
N ASP A 2 36.54 10.17 -6.11
CA ASP A 2 35.69 9.76 -7.21
C ASP A 2 34.26 10.33 -7.02
N PRO A 3 33.70 11.06 -8.00
CA PRO A 3 32.36 11.64 -7.88
C PRO A 3 31.27 10.58 -7.63
N LEU A 4 31.44 9.36 -8.10
CA LEU A 4 30.54 8.25 -7.85
C LEU A 4 30.52 7.88 -6.36
N TYR A 5 31.70 7.81 -5.73
CA TYR A 5 31.81 7.53 -4.30
C TYR A 5 31.14 8.61 -3.45
N LEU A 6 31.33 9.88 -3.82
CA LEU A 6 30.69 11.00 -3.12
C LEU A 6 29.17 10.95 -3.20
N LEU A 7 28.64 10.61 -4.38
CA LEU A 7 27.20 10.42 -4.58
C LEU A 7 26.65 9.29 -3.71
N GLN A 8 27.33 8.13 -3.70
CA GLN A 8 26.93 6.96 -2.91
C GLN A 8 26.95 7.27 -1.40
N PHE A 9 27.97 8.00 -0.95
CA PHE A 9 28.06 8.44 0.45
C PHE A 9 26.93 9.38 0.82
N ALA A 10 26.62 10.35 -0.03
CA ALA A 10 25.49 11.25 0.19
C ALA A 10 24.17 10.47 0.24
N CYS A 11 23.97 9.50 -0.67
CA CYS A 11 22.79 8.64 -0.68
C CYS A 11 22.67 7.81 0.61
N LEU A 12 23.78 7.23 1.09
CA LEU A 12 23.82 6.47 2.34
C LEU A 12 23.36 7.32 3.54
N ILE A 13 23.96 8.48 3.73
CA ILE A 13 23.62 9.39 4.83
C ILE A 13 22.14 9.80 4.73
N PHE A 14 21.71 10.13 3.53
CA PHE A 14 20.33 10.55 3.30
C PHE A 14 19.30 9.44 3.61
N MET A 15 19.60 8.19 3.25
CA MET A 15 18.74 7.05 3.60
C MET A 15 18.71 6.78 5.09
N LEU A 16 19.84 6.93 5.79
CA LEU A 16 19.90 6.79 7.24
C LEU A 16 19.08 7.89 7.95
N ILE A 17 19.14 9.14 7.46
CA ILE A 17 18.30 10.23 7.98
C ILE A 17 16.82 9.91 7.79
N ASN A 18 16.42 9.44 6.59
CA ASN A 18 15.04 9.06 6.33
C ASN A 18 14.57 7.90 7.23
N ALA A 19 15.41 6.88 7.42
CA ALA A 19 15.12 5.78 8.33
C ALA A 19 14.97 6.27 9.78
N PHE A 20 15.84 7.20 10.21
CA PHE A 20 15.78 7.79 11.56
C PHE A 20 14.47 8.58 11.76
N ILE A 21 14.08 9.42 10.80
CA ILE A 21 12.81 10.16 10.85
C ILE A 21 11.64 9.19 11.05
N LEU A 22 11.57 8.11 10.25
CA LEU A 22 10.52 7.10 10.39
C LEU A 22 10.57 6.35 11.72
N ALA A 23 11.76 6.08 12.26
CA ALA A 23 11.91 5.39 13.53
C ALA A 23 11.46 6.26 14.72
N VAL A 24 11.83 7.55 14.73
CA VAL A 24 11.47 8.50 15.81
C VAL A 24 9.97 8.79 15.83
N THR A 25 9.32 8.83 14.67
CA THR A 25 7.87 9.09 14.57
C THR A 25 7.02 8.03 15.27
N HIS A 26 7.59 6.85 15.54
CA HIS A 26 6.95 5.81 16.33
C HIS A 26 6.50 6.25 17.74
N LEU A 27 7.18 7.19 18.34
CA LEU A 27 6.89 7.65 19.70
C LEU A 27 5.53 8.34 19.83
N HIS A 28 4.99 8.89 18.73
CA HIS A 28 3.74 9.69 18.74
C HIS A 28 2.48 8.90 18.40
N VAL A 29 2.56 7.86 17.57
CA VAL A 29 1.38 7.18 16.96
C VAL A 29 1.16 5.76 17.48
N ARG A 30 2.02 5.25 18.35
CA ARG A 30 2.15 3.84 18.77
C ARG A 30 0.84 3.14 19.18
N TRP A 31 -0.18 3.87 19.64
CA TRP A 31 -1.35 3.25 20.27
C TRP A 31 -2.62 3.32 19.42
N LYS A 32 -2.64 4.09 18.34
CA LYS A 32 -3.89 4.42 17.63
C LYS A 32 -4.17 3.62 16.38
N ASN A 33 -3.14 3.17 15.63
CA ASN A 33 -3.38 2.53 14.34
C ASN A 33 -2.36 1.43 14.00
N LYS A 34 -2.77 0.16 14.15
CA LYS A 34 -1.95 -1.02 13.81
C LYS A 34 -1.59 -1.09 12.32
N ARG A 35 -2.44 -0.56 11.46
CA ARG A 35 -2.29 -0.57 10.01
C ARG A 35 -1.17 0.39 9.58
N TYR A 36 -1.21 1.62 10.08
CA TYR A 36 -0.17 2.62 9.88
C TYR A 36 1.19 2.14 10.41
N GLU A 37 1.23 1.58 11.62
CA GLU A 37 2.46 1.06 12.23
C GLU A 37 3.09 -0.07 11.41
N ARG A 38 2.30 -0.97 10.85
CA ARG A 38 2.79 -2.02 9.95
C ARG A 38 3.36 -1.43 8.67
N SER A 39 2.67 -0.46 8.07
CA SER A 39 3.12 0.24 6.86
C SER A 39 4.41 1.00 7.10
N ARG A 40 4.50 1.72 8.21
CA ARG A 40 5.72 2.41 8.64
C ARG A 40 6.90 1.46 8.81
N GLY A 41 6.68 0.30 9.46
CA GLY A 41 7.70 -0.73 9.63
C GLY A 41 8.22 -1.27 8.28
N MET A 42 7.34 -1.50 7.30
CA MET A 42 7.73 -1.93 5.95
C MET A 42 8.60 -0.89 5.25
N ILE A 43 8.21 0.39 5.32
CA ILE A 43 8.96 1.48 4.70
C ILE A 43 10.31 1.69 5.42
N LEU A 44 10.34 1.59 6.74
CA LEU A 44 11.57 1.69 7.53
C LEU A 44 12.58 0.59 7.13
N ILE A 45 12.14 -0.67 7.02
CA ILE A 45 12.99 -1.79 6.59
C ILE A 45 13.52 -1.52 5.17
N ALA A 46 12.68 -1.00 4.28
CA ALA A 46 13.12 -0.65 2.93
C ALA A 46 14.20 0.44 2.91
N MET A 47 14.06 1.49 3.75
CA MET A 47 15.07 2.54 3.86
C MET A 47 16.41 2.03 4.42
N ILE A 48 16.36 1.13 5.40
CA ILE A 48 17.56 0.46 5.92
C ILE A 48 18.20 -0.42 4.83
N GLY A 49 17.38 -1.15 4.06
CA GLY A 49 17.86 -1.96 2.94
C GLY A 49 18.54 -1.13 1.85
N LEU A 50 17.99 0.04 1.51
CA LEU A 50 18.63 0.99 0.58
C LEU A 50 19.93 1.57 1.15
N ALA A 51 19.96 1.91 2.44
CA ALA A 51 21.19 2.38 3.09
C ALA A 51 22.29 1.30 3.05
N LEU A 52 21.93 0.05 3.36
CA LEU A 52 22.83 -1.09 3.28
C LEU A 52 23.37 -1.31 1.86
N GLN A 53 22.52 -1.14 0.85
CA GLN A 53 22.91 -1.25 -0.56
C GLN A 53 23.97 -0.19 -0.92
N TYR A 54 23.77 1.08 -0.55
CA TYR A 54 24.75 2.12 -0.81
C TYR A 54 26.06 1.87 -0.04
N PHE A 55 25.98 1.40 1.20
CA PHE A 55 27.15 1.00 1.97
C PHE A 55 27.93 -0.12 1.26
N MET A 56 27.26 -1.17 0.80
CA MET A 56 27.89 -2.26 0.07
C MET A 56 28.54 -1.79 -1.25
N GLN A 57 27.87 -0.90 -1.99
CA GLN A 57 28.43 -0.32 -3.22
C GLN A 57 29.72 0.48 -2.96
N MET A 58 29.77 1.23 -1.85
CA MET A 58 30.95 1.98 -1.46
C MET A 58 32.09 1.06 -1.00
N PHE A 59 31.78 0.08 -0.16
CA PHE A 59 32.78 -0.77 0.46
C PHE A 59 33.43 -1.74 -0.53
N PHE A 60 32.63 -2.37 -1.38
CA PHE A 60 33.10 -3.35 -2.35
C PHE A 60 33.39 -2.76 -3.73
N GLY A 61 32.98 -1.54 -4.01
CA GLY A 61 33.23 -0.88 -5.29
C GLY A 61 32.61 -1.58 -6.50
N PHE A 62 31.55 -2.36 -6.34
CA PHE A 62 30.99 -3.21 -7.41
C PHE A 62 30.73 -2.43 -8.70
N ARG A 63 30.17 -1.24 -8.60
CA ARG A 63 29.83 -0.41 -9.77
C ARG A 63 31.06 0.29 -10.37
N ALA A 64 32.08 0.56 -9.58
CA ALA A 64 33.34 1.12 -10.06
C ALA A 64 34.16 0.07 -10.81
N THR A 65 34.05 -1.21 -10.41
CA THR A 65 34.77 -2.33 -11.04
C THR A 65 34.06 -2.77 -12.32
N ASP A 66 32.73 -2.93 -12.31
CA ASP A 66 31.93 -3.31 -13.48
C ASP A 66 30.50 -2.76 -13.35
N ALA A 67 30.08 -2.02 -14.38
CA ALA A 67 28.74 -1.43 -14.45
C ALA A 67 27.64 -2.50 -14.47
N ASN A 68 27.85 -3.65 -15.10
CA ASN A 68 26.89 -4.75 -15.18
C ASN A 68 26.71 -5.42 -13.81
N LEU A 69 27.80 -5.68 -13.10
CA LEU A 69 27.76 -6.23 -11.75
C LEU A 69 27.04 -5.29 -10.79
N GLY A 70 27.35 -4.00 -10.87
CA GLY A 70 26.65 -2.97 -10.11
C GLY A 70 25.14 -2.92 -10.41
N ALA A 71 24.77 -3.10 -11.69
CA ALA A 71 23.36 -3.15 -12.10
C ALA A 71 22.63 -4.38 -11.53
N ILE A 72 23.24 -5.55 -11.55
CA ILE A 72 22.69 -6.80 -10.99
C ILE A 72 22.39 -6.62 -9.50
N ILE A 73 23.37 -6.14 -8.74
CA ILE A 73 23.24 -5.93 -7.30
C ILE A 73 22.14 -4.89 -7.01
N ASN A 74 22.07 -3.83 -7.81
CA ASN A 74 21.02 -2.83 -7.69
C ASN A 74 19.64 -3.45 -7.91
N ILE A 75 19.43 -4.26 -8.96
CA ILE A 75 18.13 -4.91 -9.19
C ILE A 75 17.77 -5.84 -8.05
N LEU A 76 18.70 -6.65 -7.55
CA LEU A 76 18.45 -7.59 -6.45
C LEU A 76 18.03 -6.91 -5.14
N ILE A 77 18.57 -5.72 -4.85
CA ILE A 77 18.26 -5.01 -3.61
C ILE A 77 17.14 -3.97 -3.80
N TYR A 78 17.10 -3.27 -4.93
CA TYR A 78 16.05 -2.28 -5.18
C TYR A 78 14.67 -2.93 -5.34
N THR A 79 14.60 -4.15 -5.93
CA THR A 79 13.32 -4.84 -6.07
C THR A 79 12.61 -5.05 -4.73
N PRO A 80 13.21 -5.71 -3.71
CA PRO A 80 12.54 -5.89 -2.43
C PRO A 80 12.32 -4.56 -1.68
N CYS A 81 13.23 -3.60 -1.77
CA CYS A 81 13.06 -2.31 -1.12
C CYS A 81 11.88 -1.53 -1.73
N PHE A 82 11.80 -1.44 -3.05
CA PHE A 82 10.68 -0.81 -3.73
C PHE A 82 9.36 -1.53 -3.45
N THR A 83 9.39 -2.85 -3.46
CA THR A 83 8.23 -3.69 -3.14
C THR A 83 7.73 -3.43 -1.71
N LEU A 84 8.63 -3.33 -0.71
CA LEU A 84 8.26 -3.01 0.67
C LEU A 84 7.66 -1.61 0.83
N ILE A 85 8.22 -0.60 0.14
CA ILE A 85 7.63 0.75 0.12
C ILE A 85 6.22 0.68 -0.49
N SER A 86 6.07 0.01 -1.63
CA SER A 86 4.79 -0.15 -2.31
C SER A 86 3.78 -0.91 -1.46
N MET A 87 4.20 -1.98 -0.76
CA MET A 87 3.36 -2.70 0.19
C MET A 87 2.94 -1.81 1.37
N GLY A 88 3.83 -0.96 1.86
CA GLY A 88 3.53 0.01 2.91
C GLY A 88 2.45 1.00 2.48
N ILE A 89 2.56 1.57 1.28
CA ILE A 89 1.56 2.47 0.71
C ILE A 89 0.25 1.73 0.45
N TYR A 90 0.31 0.58 -0.21
CA TYR A 90 -0.87 -0.24 -0.54
C TYR A 90 -1.62 -0.70 0.71
N ASN A 91 -0.89 -1.01 1.79
CA ASN A 91 -1.50 -1.44 3.05
C ASN A 91 -2.35 -0.34 3.71
N ILE A 92 -2.04 0.94 3.48
CA ILE A 92 -2.87 2.06 3.95
C ILE A 92 -4.09 2.25 3.06
N GLU A 93 -3.93 2.12 1.74
CA GLU A 93 -4.97 2.44 0.77
C GLU A 93 -5.93 1.28 0.48
N ALA A 94 -5.52 0.01 0.63
CA ALA A 94 -6.27 -1.15 0.16
C ALA A 94 -7.11 -1.83 1.24
N THR A 95 -8.24 -2.41 0.81
CA THR A 95 -9.07 -3.30 1.61
C THR A 95 -8.39 -4.64 1.91
N HIS A 96 -8.85 -5.36 2.94
CA HIS A 96 -8.19 -6.57 3.46
C HIS A 96 -8.04 -7.71 2.44
N ALA A 97 -9.03 -7.90 1.57
CA ALA A 97 -9.06 -9.01 0.61
C ALA A 97 -7.99 -8.88 -0.49
N ASN A 98 -7.70 -7.65 -0.95
CA ASN A 98 -6.77 -7.41 -2.05
C ASN A 98 -5.31 -7.41 -1.60
N ARG A 99 -5.04 -7.13 -0.31
CA ARG A 99 -3.68 -7.07 0.24
C ARG A 99 -2.90 -8.37 0.08
N ARG A 100 -3.51 -9.52 0.37
CA ARG A 100 -2.84 -10.84 0.26
C ARG A 100 -2.43 -11.15 -1.18
N LYS A 101 -3.31 -10.87 -2.14
CA LYS A 101 -3.01 -11.10 -3.57
C LYS A 101 -1.85 -10.23 -4.03
N PHE A 102 -1.86 -8.95 -3.66
CA PHE A 102 -0.79 -8.02 -4.00
C PHE A 102 0.57 -8.46 -3.45
N HIS A 103 0.63 -8.82 -2.15
CA HIS A 103 1.85 -9.29 -1.50
C HIS A 103 2.36 -10.59 -2.16
N PHE A 104 1.47 -11.51 -2.50
CA PHE A 104 1.83 -12.76 -3.14
C PHE A 104 2.42 -12.54 -4.54
N VAL A 105 1.80 -11.70 -5.36
CA VAL A 105 2.28 -11.41 -6.72
C VAL A 105 3.65 -10.73 -6.68
N CYS A 106 3.82 -9.71 -5.84
CA CYS A 106 5.10 -9.02 -5.69
C CYS A 106 6.20 -9.97 -5.18
N GLY A 107 5.88 -10.85 -4.22
CA GLY A 107 6.79 -11.87 -3.72
C GLY A 107 7.18 -12.88 -4.80
N ALA A 108 6.22 -13.33 -5.61
CA ALA A 108 6.46 -14.27 -6.71
C ALA A 108 7.39 -13.65 -7.78
N ILE A 109 7.21 -12.37 -8.14
CA ILE A 109 8.09 -11.67 -9.08
C ILE A 109 9.51 -11.58 -8.52
N TYR A 110 9.66 -11.26 -7.23
CA TYR A 110 10.99 -11.19 -6.61
C TYR A 110 11.68 -12.55 -6.58
N ILE A 111 10.96 -13.62 -6.24
CA ILE A 111 11.49 -15.01 -6.30
C ILE A 111 11.89 -15.37 -7.72
N ALA A 112 11.12 -14.98 -8.74
CA ALA A 112 11.47 -15.20 -10.14
C ALA A 112 12.78 -14.48 -10.53
N ILE A 113 12.98 -13.23 -10.07
CA ILE A 113 14.25 -12.49 -10.31
C ILE A 113 15.43 -13.23 -9.68
N ILE A 114 15.30 -13.69 -8.43
CA ILE A 114 16.35 -14.47 -7.75
C ILE A 114 16.62 -15.79 -8.49
N ALA A 115 15.59 -16.50 -8.94
CA ALA A 115 15.73 -17.76 -9.66
C ALA A 115 16.44 -17.55 -11.00
N ILE A 116 16.11 -16.49 -11.75
CA ILE A 116 16.79 -16.14 -13.00
C ILE A 116 18.25 -15.78 -12.74
N PHE A 117 18.52 -15.01 -11.68
CA PHE A 117 19.91 -14.70 -11.30
C PHE A 117 20.69 -15.95 -10.95
N ALA A 118 20.16 -16.84 -10.12
CA ALA A 118 20.82 -18.08 -9.73
C ALA A 118 21.06 -19.01 -10.94
N LEU A 119 20.04 -19.17 -11.81
CA LEU A 119 20.15 -19.98 -13.02
C LEU A 119 21.18 -19.40 -14.00
N SER A 120 21.14 -18.09 -14.24
CA SER A 120 22.07 -17.44 -15.16
C SER A 120 23.51 -17.45 -14.64
N SER A 121 23.70 -17.27 -13.34
CA SER A 121 25.02 -17.37 -12.69
C SER A 121 25.58 -18.79 -12.78
N TYR A 122 24.73 -19.81 -12.61
CA TYR A 122 25.13 -21.21 -12.81
C TYR A 122 25.51 -21.52 -14.26
N LEU A 123 24.72 -21.08 -15.24
CA LEU A 123 24.98 -21.32 -16.66
C LEU A 123 26.22 -20.59 -17.17
N CYS A 124 26.44 -19.36 -16.69
CA CYS A 124 27.61 -18.54 -17.08
C CYS A 124 28.85 -18.82 -16.24
N GLN A 125 28.77 -19.72 -15.23
CA GLN A 125 29.87 -20.06 -14.31
C GLN A 125 30.50 -18.80 -13.66
N GLY A 126 29.67 -17.76 -13.41
CA GLY A 126 30.13 -16.50 -12.83
C GLY A 126 29.00 -15.49 -12.62
N LEU A 127 29.37 -14.32 -12.08
CA LEU A 127 28.44 -13.22 -11.83
C LEU A 127 28.11 -12.39 -13.09
N PHE A 128 28.81 -12.64 -14.21
CA PHE A 128 28.59 -11.99 -15.50
C PHE A 128 27.49 -12.69 -16.27
N ILE A 129 26.26 -12.27 -16.08
CA ILE A 129 25.06 -12.93 -16.62
C ILE A 129 24.66 -12.43 -18.03
N GLY A 130 25.41 -11.49 -18.62
CA GLY A 130 25.21 -11.03 -20.00
C GLY A 130 23.77 -10.57 -20.30
N LYS A 131 23.14 -11.21 -21.29
CA LYS A 131 21.78 -10.86 -21.75
C LYS A 131 20.68 -11.09 -20.68
N TRP A 132 20.93 -11.95 -19.69
CA TRP A 132 19.97 -12.23 -18.60
C TRP A 132 19.72 -11.00 -17.71
N LEU A 133 20.67 -10.04 -17.68
CA LEU A 133 20.49 -8.75 -16.99
C LEU A 133 19.26 -8.00 -17.52
N TYR A 134 19.03 -8.00 -18.84
CA TYR A 134 17.87 -7.34 -19.43
C TYR A 134 16.55 -8.01 -19.05
N VAL A 135 16.55 -9.34 -18.89
CA VAL A 135 15.37 -10.08 -18.42
C VAL A 135 15.05 -9.72 -16.96
N MET A 136 16.05 -9.67 -16.09
CA MET A 136 15.88 -9.24 -14.70
C MET A 136 15.40 -7.79 -14.63
N LEU A 137 15.96 -6.91 -15.48
CA LEU A 137 15.54 -5.50 -15.54
C LEU A 137 14.09 -5.36 -16.01
N ALA A 138 13.68 -6.15 -17.02
CA ALA A 138 12.30 -6.16 -17.51
C ALA A 138 11.32 -6.64 -16.43
N LEU A 139 11.67 -7.66 -15.65
CA LEU A 139 10.86 -8.12 -14.51
C LEU A 139 10.80 -7.07 -13.40
N TYR A 140 11.91 -6.41 -13.10
CA TYR A 140 11.94 -5.30 -12.14
C TYR A 140 11.03 -4.16 -12.59
N PHE A 141 11.15 -3.73 -13.85
CA PHE A 141 10.29 -2.70 -14.43
C PHE A 141 8.81 -3.10 -14.40
N GLY A 142 8.51 -4.35 -14.78
CA GLY A 142 7.16 -4.91 -14.70
C GLY A 142 6.60 -4.89 -13.28
N ASN A 143 7.42 -5.22 -12.28
CA ASN A 143 7.04 -5.11 -10.86
C ASN A 143 6.73 -3.67 -10.45
N VAL A 144 7.56 -2.69 -10.88
CA VAL A 144 7.32 -1.27 -10.61
C VAL A 144 5.99 -0.82 -11.21
N VAL A 145 5.75 -1.12 -12.49
CA VAL A 145 4.49 -0.76 -13.18
C VAL A 145 3.28 -1.42 -12.52
N TYR A 146 3.39 -2.70 -12.17
CA TYR A 146 2.31 -3.41 -11.47
C TYR A 146 1.98 -2.77 -10.11
N CYS A 147 3.00 -2.47 -9.30
CA CYS A 147 2.81 -1.81 -8.01
C CYS A 147 2.13 -0.44 -8.16
N ILE A 148 2.61 0.38 -9.09
CA ILE A 148 2.03 1.70 -9.36
C ILE A 148 0.57 1.57 -9.79
N PHE A 149 0.27 0.68 -10.73
CA PHE A 149 -1.09 0.46 -11.22
C PHE A 149 -2.05 0.07 -10.10
N MET A 150 -1.67 -0.89 -9.26
CA MET A 150 -2.49 -1.36 -8.15
C MET A 150 -2.72 -0.27 -7.09
N ILE A 151 -1.68 0.49 -6.74
CA ILE A 151 -1.81 1.58 -5.76
C ILE A 151 -2.71 2.69 -6.31
N VAL A 152 -2.52 3.10 -7.56
CA VAL A 152 -3.35 4.15 -8.18
C VAL A 152 -4.81 3.74 -8.25
N GLN A 153 -5.10 2.47 -8.58
CA GLN A 153 -6.48 1.96 -8.55
C GLN A 153 -7.14 2.09 -7.17
N GLU A 154 -6.44 1.68 -6.10
CA GLU A 154 -6.98 1.78 -4.74
C GLU A 154 -7.09 3.24 -4.28
N MET A 155 -6.13 4.10 -4.63
CA MET A 155 -6.20 5.55 -4.36
C MET A 155 -7.42 6.20 -5.00
N ILE A 156 -7.76 5.82 -6.25
CA ILE A 156 -8.94 6.36 -6.95
C ILE A 156 -10.22 5.88 -6.28
N LYS A 157 -10.32 4.58 -5.95
CA LYS A 157 -11.49 4.03 -5.25
C LYS A 157 -11.72 4.73 -3.91
N ARG A 158 -10.66 4.87 -3.12
CA ARG A 158 -10.74 5.53 -1.82
C ARG A 158 -11.07 7.01 -1.93
N LYS A 159 -10.56 7.70 -2.97
CA LYS A 159 -10.95 9.08 -3.23
C LYS A 159 -12.46 9.22 -3.40
N ASN A 160 -13.05 8.39 -4.24
CA ASN A 160 -14.49 8.44 -4.52
C ASN A 160 -15.31 8.14 -3.26
N MET A 161 -14.85 7.22 -2.42
CA MET A 161 -15.49 6.88 -1.15
C MET A 161 -15.39 8.05 -0.14
N LEU A 162 -14.22 8.67 0.01
CA LEU A 162 -14.01 9.81 0.90
C LEU A 162 -14.79 11.06 0.44
N GLU A 163 -14.90 11.32 -0.85
CA GLU A 163 -15.69 12.44 -1.39
C GLU A 163 -17.20 12.28 -1.11
N THR A 164 -17.69 11.05 -0.98
CA THR A 164 -19.10 10.78 -0.62
C THR A 164 -19.36 10.88 0.90
N MET A 165 -18.35 10.72 1.74
CA MET A 165 -18.49 10.61 3.19
C MET A 165 -17.91 11.79 3.98
N ALA A 166 -16.97 12.56 3.43
CA ALA A 166 -16.20 13.52 4.21
C ALA A 166 -16.68 14.96 4.05
N ALA A 167 -16.85 15.62 5.18
CA ALA A 167 -16.81 17.06 5.27
C ALA A 167 -15.45 17.62 4.84
N SER A 168 -15.44 18.81 4.26
CA SER A 168 -14.41 19.47 3.47
C SER A 168 -13.00 19.65 4.08
N ASP A 169 -12.80 19.42 5.38
CA ASP A 169 -11.59 19.85 6.10
C ASP A 169 -10.34 18.98 5.91
N MET A 170 -10.50 17.74 5.45
CA MET A 170 -9.37 16.80 5.27
C MET A 170 -8.70 16.85 3.90
N LEU A 171 -9.30 17.52 2.93
CA LEU A 171 -8.86 17.58 1.52
C LEU A 171 -7.41 18.07 1.31
N PRO A 172 -6.87 19.06 2.05
CA PRO A 172 -5.51 19.55 1.83
C PRO A 172 -4.45 18.50 2.12
N TYR A 173 -4.56 17.78 3.23
CA TYR A 173 -3.59 16.75 3.66
C TYR A 173 -3.59 15.54 2.73
N VAL A 174 -4.76 15.11 2.29
CA VAL A 174 -4.91 14.01 1.33
C VAL A 174 -4.30 14.37 -0.03
N ARG A 175 -4.47 15.61 -0.51
CA ARG A 175 -3.84 16.09 -1.74
C ARG A 175 -2.32 16.08 -1.65
N TYR A 176 -1.77 16.56 -0.53
CA TYR A 176 -0.34 16.60 -0.29
C TYR A 176 0.27 15.18 -0.28
N ALA A 177 -0.33 14.25 0.45
CA ALA A 177 0.09 12.87 0.50
C ALA A 177 0.04 12.18 -0.88
N ARG A 178 -1.03 12.40 -1.64
CA ARG A 178 -1.15 11.87 -3.01
C ARG A 178 -0.09 12.44 -3.96
N SER A 179 0.17 13.73 -3.88
CA SER A 179 1.21 14.37 -4.70
C SER A 179 2.58 13.75 -4.44
N SER A 180 2.92 13.48 -3.17
CA SER A 180 4.20 12.86 -2.80
C SER A 180 4.33 11.45 -3.36
N VAL A 181 3.26 10.65 -3.34
CA VAL A 181 3.23 9.31 -3.92
C VAL A 181 3.38 9.34 -5.44
N VAL A 182 2.73 10.30 -6.13
CA VAL A 182 2.86 10.46 -7.58
C VAL A 182 4.30 10.83 -7.97
N ILE A 183 4.93 11.75 -7.25
CA ILE A 183 6.33 12.15 -7.49
C ILE A 183 7.27 10.95 -7.25
N LEU A 184 7.04 10.18 -6.19
CA LEU A 184 7.80 8.97 -5.89
C LEU A 184 7.67 7.94 -7.03
N PHE A 185 6.46 7.73 -7.56
CA PHE A 185 6.22 6.83 -8.67
C PHE A 185 6.92 7.26 -9.94
N PHE A 186 6.95 8.57 -10.21
CA PHE A 186 7.67 9.11 -11.36
C PHE A 186 9.17 8.85 -11.24
N ALA A 187 9.74 9.06 -10.05
CA ALA A 187 11.13 8.70 -9.76
C ALA A 187 11.38 7.19 -9.94
N ALA A 188 10.47 6.34 -9.45
CA ALA A 188 10.59 4.89 -9.54
C ALA A 188 10.55 4.37 -11.00
N LEU A 189 9.74 4.99 -11.88
CA LEU A 189 9.68 4.63 -13.30
C LEU A 189 10.97 4.96 -14.07
N ILE A 190 11.70 5.99 -13.64
CA ILE A 190 12.96 6.40 -14.28
C ILE A 190 14.14 5.56 -13.76
N MET A 191 14.05 5.01 -12.54
CA MET A 191 15.15 4.25 -11.91
C MET A 191 15.69 3.08 -12.74
N PRO A 192 14.91 2.24 -13.43
CA PRO A 192 15.43 1.17 -14.28
C PRO A 192 16.41 1.66 -15.33
N PHE A 193 16.17 2.83 -15.91
CA PHE A 193 17.06 3.46 -16.91
C PHE A 193 18.33 4.01 -16.25
N ALA A 194 18.21 4.57 -15.05
CA ALA A 194 19.35 5.07 -14.28
C ALA A 194 20.29 3.94 -13.82
N ILE A 195 19.79 2.73 -13.63
CA ILE A 195 20.59 1.55 -13.28
C ILE A 195 21.58 1.22 -14.42
N LEU A 196 21.18 1.37 -15.66
CA LEU A 196 22.00 1.05 -16.85
C LEU A 196 23.03 2.15 -17.20
N SER A 197 22.79 3.40 -16.79
CA SER A 197 23.63 4.53 -17.17
C SER A 197 24.17 5.30 -15.97
N ASN A 198 25.49 5.40 -15.85
CA ASN A 198 26.13 6.19 -14.80
C ASN A 198 25.75 7.68 -14.89
N THR A 199 25.67 8.22 -16.10
CA THR A 199 25.32 9.64 -16.32
C THR A 199 23.89 9.93 -15.83
N LEU A 200 22.93 9.05 -16.17
CA LEU A 200 21.55 9.17 -15.70
C LEU A 200 21.45 9.06 -14.17
N LEU A 201 22.29 8.21 -13.56
CA LEU A 201 22.31 8.06 -12.10
C LEU A 201 22.64 9.37 -11.39
N PHE A 202 23.56 10.18 -11.90
CA PHE A 202 23.92 11.48 -11.30
C PHE A 202 22.78 12.49 -11.34
N ILE A 203 21.85 12.37 -12.31
CA ILE A 203 20.70 13.27 -12.43
C ILE A 203 19.51 12.70 -11.65
N VAL A 204 19.21 11.43 -11.87
CA VAL A 204 18.03 10.77 -11.30
C VAL A 204 18.21 10.45 -9.81
N GLY A 205 19.44 10.16 -9.36
CA GLY A 205 19.75 9.87 -7.96
C GLY A 205 19.29 10.97 -7.00
N PRO A 206 19.76 12.21 -7.13
CA PRO A 206 19.32 13.32 -6.29
C PRO A 206 17.81 13.58 -6.35
N PHE A 207 17.22 13.47 -7.55
CA PHE A 207 15.76 13.60 -7.71
C PHE A 207 15.00 12.53 -6.95
N ALA A 208 15.42 11.27 -7.04
CA ALA A 208 14.81 10.16 -6.31
C ALA A 208 14.96 10.31 -4.80
N LEU A 209 16.09 10.83 -4.31
CA LEU A 209 16.29 11.13 -2.89
C LEU A 209 15.31 12.19 -2.39
N LEU A 210 15.15 13.28 -3.14
CA LEU A 210 14.19 14.34 -2.81
C LEU A 210 12.75 13.82 -2.85
N ALA A 211 12.41 12.99 -3.83
CA ALA A 211 11.10 12.35 -3.92
C ALA A 211 10.82 11.46 -2.70
N LEU A 212 11.82 10.66 -2.26
CA LEU A 212 11.72 9.83 -1.06
C LEU A 212 11.59 10.66 0.22
N LEU A 213 12.34 11.75 0.36
CA LEU A 213 12.22 12.64 1.50
C LEU A 213 10.82 13.27 1.56
N PHE A 214 10.34 13.78 0.43
CA PHE A 214 9.03 14.39 0.34
C PHE A 214 7.93 13.37 0.67
N PHE A 215 8.07 12.14 0.17
CA PHE A 215 7.17 11.05 0.52
C PHE A 215 7.21 10.73 2.02
N ASN A 216 8.40 10.59 2.62
CA ASN A 216 8.54 10.31 4.04
C ASN A 216 7.94 11.39 4.93
N LEU A 217 8.19 12.66 4.64
CA LEU A 217 7.58 13.77 5.37
C LEU A 217 6.06 13.76 5.26
N SER A 218 5.54 13.49 4.06
CA SER A 218 4.10 13.37 3.83
C SER A 218 3.49 12.18 4.57
N PHE A 219 4.19 11.05 4.59
CA PHE A 219 3.78 9.84 5.30
C PHE A 219 3.73 10.06 6.81
N VAL A 220 4.73 10.73 7.37
CA VAL A 220 4.77 11.11 8.79
C VAL A 220 3.65 12.09 9.13
N ALA A 221 3.42 13.11 8.28
CA ALA A 221 2.32 14.05 8.46
C ALA A 221 0.96 13.36 8.41
N LEU A 222 0.76 12.40 7.51
CA LEU A 222 -0.43 11.57 7.44
C LEU A 222 -0.66 10.81 8.76
N GLY A 223 0.40 10.22 9.33
CA GLY A 223 0.32 9.50 10.60
C GLY A 223 -0.08 10.37 11.79
N SER A 224 0.37 11.64 11.81
CA SER A 224 -0.02 12.60 12.85
C SER A 224 -1.44 13.14 12.68
N SER A 225 -1.94 13.17 11.45
CA SER A 225 -3.27 13.70 11.08
C SER A 225 -4.34 12.60 10.98
N TYR A 226 -3.97 11.34 11.26
CA TYR A 226 -4.89 10.21 11.17
C TYR A 226 -6.02 10.36 12.19
N THR A 227 -7.18 10.71 11.70
CA THR A 227 -8.36 11.00 12.54
C THR A 227 -9.14 9.74 12.88
N PRO A 228 -9.90 9.76 13.99
CA PRO A 228 -10.81 8.67 14.37
C PRO A 228 -11.82 8.27 13.28
N THR A 229 -12.12 9.18 12.35
CA THR A 229 -13.05 8.94 11.23
C THR A 229 -12.56 7.85 10.27
N GLU A 230 -11.27 7.81 10.00
CA GLU A 230 -10.70 6.74 9.16
C GLU A 230 -10.70 5.37 9.87
N GLU A 231 -10.54 5.36 11.19
CA GLU A 231 -10.67 4.14 12.00
C GLU A 231 -12.12 3.60 12.01
N LEU A 232 -13.10 4.48 11.97
CA LEU A 232 -14.51 4.10 11.88
C LEU A 232 -14.82 3.50 10.51
N LEU A 233 -14.33 4.10 9.43
CA LEU A 233 -14.48 3.57 8.08
C LEU A 233 -13.79 2.19 7.90
N ASP A 234 -12.59 2.01 8.47
CA ASP A 234 -11.91 0.71 8.45
C ASP A 234 -12.72 -0.37 9.22
N LYS A 235 -13.36 -0.01 10.32
CA LYS A 235 -14.24 -0.91 11.09
C LYS A 235 -15.54 -1.24 10.35
N GLU A 236 -16.13 -0.29 9.66
CA GLU A 236 -17.32 -0.51 8.83
C GLU A 236 -16.99 -1.43 7.64
N GLU A 237 -15.87 -1.22 6.95
CA GLU A 237 -15.40 -2.12 5.89
C GLU A 237 -15.17 -3.55 6.43
N GLU A 238 -14.53 -3.71 7.59
CA GLU A 238 -14.29 -5.02 8.21
C GLU A 238 -15.61 -5.71 8.59
N GLN A 239 -16.61 -4.96 9.06
CA GLN A 239 -17.94 -5.49 9.35
C GLN A 239 -18.69 -5.88 8.10
N GLU A 240 -18.67 -5.07 7.04
CA GLU A 240 -19.29 -5.43 5.76
C GLU A 240 -18.66 -6.68 5.13
N GLU A 241 -17.33 -6.78 5.17
CA GLU A 241 -16.64 -7.99 4.68
C GLU A 241 -17.00 -9.23 5.50
N ALA A 242 -17.12 -9.10 6.81
CA ALA A 242 -17.56 -10.17 7.69
C ALA A 242 -19.01 -10.61 7.40
N ILE A 243 -19.91 -9.65 7.16
CA ILE A 243 -21.31 -9.91 6.80
C ILE A 243 -21.37 -10.63 5.43
N LYS A 244 -20.63 -10.13 4.41
CA LYS A 244 -20.56 -10.76 3.08
C LYS A 244 -19.96 -12.16 3.14
N ALA A 245 -18.94 -12.39 3.97
CA ALA A 245 -18.33 -13.72 4.17
C ALA A 245 -19.30 -14.68 4.85
N ASN A 246 -20.06 -14.23 5.86
CA ASN A 246 -21.08 -15.03 6.53
C ASN A 246 -22.28 -15.35 5.61
N ALA A 247 -22.68 -14.40 4.75
CA ALA A 247 -23.72 -14.62 3.75
C ALA A 247 -23.29 -15.66 2.69
N LYS A 248 -22.03 -15.62 2.24
CA LYS A 248 -21.46 -16.65 1.34
C LYS A 248 -21.40 -18.04 2.00
N ARG A 249 -21.03 -18.11 3.28
CA ARG A 249 -21.00 -19.38 4.05
C ARG A 249 -22.40 -19.97 4.25
N LYS A 250 -23.42 -19.10 4.44
CA LYS A 250 -24.81 -19.55 4.55
C LYS A 250 -25.35 -20.06 3.19
N LYS A 251 -25.00 -19.40 2.06
CA LYS A 251 -25.36 -19.89 0.72
C LYS A 251 -24.72 -21.23 0.40
N ALA A 252 -23.40 -21.39 0.66
CA ALA A 252 -22.71 -22.65 0.44
C ALA A 252 -23.30 -23.79 1.28
N LYS A 253 -23.70 -23.53 2.54
CA LYS A 253 -24.38 -24.52 3.39
C LYS A 253 -25.83 -24.83 2.98
N SER A 254 -26.51 -23.89 2.32
CA SER A 254 -27.86 -24.17 1.77
C SER A 254 -27.80 -24.97 0.47
N GLU A 255 -26.79 -24.76 -0.36
CA GLU A 255 -26.55 -25.53 -1.58
C GLU A 255 -26.16 -26.98 -1.25
N GLU A 256 -25.34 -27.21 -0.21
CA GLU A 256 -24.94 -28.57 0.27
C GLU A 256 -26.12 -29.34 0.88
N LYS A 257 -27.14 -28.66 1.42
CA LYS A 257 -28.37 -29.30 1.93
C LYS A 257 -29.42 -29.56 0.85
N THR A 258 -29.33 -28.94 -0.32
CA THR A 258 -30.31 -29.13 -1.41
C THR A 258 -29.95 -30.33 -2.29
N GLU A 259 -28.72 -30.87 -2.21
CA GLU A 259 -28.36 -32.11 -2.92
C GLU A 259 -28.79 -33.38 -2.18
N GLU A 260 -29.21 -33.30 -0.91
CA GLU A 260 -29.62 -34.49 -0.09
C GLU A 260 -31.13 -34.67 0.08
N SER A 261 -31.99 -33.80 -0.48
CA SER A 261 -33.45 -34.01 -0.40
C SER A 261 -34.15 -33.59 -1.68
N ASN A 262 -34.14 -34.53 -2.64
CA ASN A 262 -35.15 -34.57 -3.67
C ASN A 262 -36.30 -35.41 -3.13
N ASP A 263 -37.36 -34.76 -2.64
CA ASP A 263 -38.77 -35.11 -2.82
C ASP A 263 -39.66 -34.23 -1.94
N ASN A 264 -40.62 -33.66 -2.62
CA ASN A 264 -41.92 -33.10 -2.15
C ASN A 264 -42.01 -31.64 -1.69
N GLU A 265 -42.90 -31.04 -2.42
CA GLU A 265 -43.88 -30.00 -2.06
C GLU A 265 -43.50 -28.53 -2.28
N MET A 266 -44.18 -28.05 -3.29
CA MET A 266 -44.53 -26.70 -3.67
C MET A 266 -45.29 -26.02 -2.52
N ASP A 267 -44.68 -24.99 -1.94
CA ASP A 267 -45.41 -23.93 -1.24
C ASP A 267 -44.66 -22.60 -1.38
N ASP A 268 -45.35 -21.63 -1.97
CA ASP A 268 -44.98 -20.23 -2.10
C ASP A 268 -44.78 -19.61 -0.70
N ILE A 269 -43.55 -19.36 -0.31
CA ILE A 269 -43.26 -18.52 0.87
C ILE A 269 -42.34 -17.39 0.47
N ASP A 270 -42.94 -16.20 0.48
CA ASP A 270 -42.32 -14.88 0.42
C ASP A 270 -41.07 -14.78 1.38
N ASN A 271 -39.86 -15.01 0.87
CA ASN A 271 -38.61 -15.06 1.60
C ASN A 271 -37.98 -13.66 1.75
N THR A 272 -38.73 -12.70 2.26
CA THR A 272 -38.14 -11.52 2.89
C THR A 272 -37.61 -11.90 4.27
N PRO A 273 -36.32 -11.64 4.62
CA PRO A 273 -35.80 -11.95 5.94
C PRO A 273 -36.53 -11.09 6.99
N GLN A 274 -37.51 -11.71 7.65
CA GLN A 274 -38.22 -11.06 8.75
C GLN A 274 -37.26 -10.87 9.93
N LEU A 275 -37.07 -9.65 10.36
CA LEU A 275 -36.36 -9.35 11.61
C LEU A 275 -37.09 -10.06 12.79
N PRO A 276 -36.33 -10.64 13.73
CA PRO A 276 -36.89 -11.17 14.96
C PRO A 276 -37.84 -10.16 15.62
N GLU A 277 -39.00 -10.61 16.08
CA GLU A 277 -40.06 -9.73 16.63
C GLU A 277 -39.58 -8.82 17.77
N GLU A 278 -38.68 -9.31 18.61
CA GLU A 278 -38.04 -8.53 19.69
C GLU A 278 -37.24 -7.33 19.15
N ARG A 279 -36.50 -7.53 18.05
CA ARG A 279 -35.72 -6.47 17.39
C ARG A 279 -36.62 -5.45 16.70
N ARG A 280 -37.74 -5.93 16.15
CA ARG A 280 -38.74 -5.07 15.51
C ARG A 280 -39.44 -4.16 16.54
N LYS A 281 -39.79 -4.71 17.71
CA LYS A 281 -40.36 -3.92 18.85
C LYS A 281 -39.35 -2.91 19.35
N PHE A 282 -38.10 -3.30 19.56
CA PHE A 282 -37.03 -2.38 20.02
C PHE A 282 -36.78 -1.21 19.05
N ILE A 283 -36.78 -1.48 17.74
CA ILE A 283 -36.61 -0.46 16.69
C ILE A 283 -37.84 0.47 16.71
N GLN A 284 -39.02 -0.08 16.84
CA GLN A 284 -40.28 0.68 16.87
C GLN A 284 -40.37 1.58 18.10
N GLU A 285 -40.05 1.08 19.30
CA GLU A 285 -39.99 1.88 20.53
C GLU A 285 -38.91 2.96 20.49
N SER A 286 -37.76 2.67 19.86
CA SER A 286 -36.66 3.64 19.68
C SER A 286 -37.05 4.76 18.71
N LEU A 287 -37.75 4.43 17.63
CA LEU A 287 -38.30 5.37 16.66
C LEU A 287 -39.40 6.23 17.27
N ASP A 288 -40.30 5.64 18.05
CA ASP A 288 -41.38 6.35 18.72
C ASP A 288 -40.82 7.32 19.76
N LYS A 289 -39.81 6.92 20.55
CA LYS A 289 -39.09 7.81 21.46
C LYS A 289 -38.39 8.95 20.73
N TRP A 290 -37.74 8.66 19.60
CA TRP A 290 -37.08 9.69 18.81
C TRP A 290 -38.06 10.67 18.19
N CYS A 291 -39.22 10.21 17.70
CA CYS A 291 -40.30 11.03 17.19
C CYS A 291 -40.96 11.87 18.31
N ALA A 292 -41.17 11.27 19.49
CA ALA A 292 -41.74 11.96 20.64
C ALA A 292 -40.84 13.10 21.15
N ASN A 293 -39.53 12.92 21.10
CA ASN A 293 -38.52 13.94 21.41
C ASN A 293 -38.28 14.96 20.29
N MET A 294 -39.10 14.99 19.26
CA MET A 294 -38.99 15.90 18.12
C MET A 294 -37.62 15.84 17.37
N GLY A 295 -36.95 14.73 17.44
CA GLY A 295 -35.63 14.55 16.81
C GLY A 295 -35.59 14.83 15.29
N TYR A 296 -36.74 14.70 14.61
CA TYR A 296 -36.89 15.10 13.21
C TYR A 296 -36.81 16.62 12.98
N LYS A 297 -37.18 17.44 13.99
CA LYS A 297 -37.08 18.90 13.90
C LYS A 297 -35.65 19.37 14.06
N ASP A 298 -34.87 18.71 14.92
CA ASP A 298 -33.46 19.04 15.13
C ASP A 298 -32.61 18.66 13.92
N SER A 299 -32.89 17.55 13.26
CA SER A 299 -32.20 17.17 12.03
C SER A 299 -32.59 18.05 10.84
N ALA A 300 -33.82 18.52 10.73
CA ALA A 300 -34.24 19.46 9.70
C ALA A 300 -33.66 20.87 9.93
N ALA A 301 -33.53 21.32 11.18
CA ALA A 301 -32.88 22.57 11.54
C ALA A 301 -31.37 22.53 11.22
N ASN A 302 -30.69 21.41 11.44
CA ASN A 302 -29.30 21.22 11.06
C ASN A 302 -29.07 21.16 9.55
N MET A 303 -30.02 20.65 8.76
CA MET A 303 -29.94 20.69 7.29
C MET A 303 -30.10 22.10 6.73
N LEU A 304 -30.93 22.94 7.35
CA LEU A 304 -31.16 24.33 6.93
C LEU A 304 -29.97 25.25 7.27
N THR A 305 -29.19 24.94 8.30
CA THR A 305 -27.97 25.68 8.65
C THR A 305 -26.78 25.32 7.78
N LEU A 306 -26.81 24.19 7.08
CA LEU A 306 -25.76 23.76 6.16
C LEU A 306 -25.97 24.27 4.71
N SER A 307 -27.10 24.88 4.39
CA SER A 307 -27.45 25.42 3.07
C SER A 307 -27.32 26.96 2.94
N ASN A 308 -26.89 27.65 3.98
CA ASN A 308 -26.51 29.04 3.98
C ASN A 308 -25.01 29.19 4.25
#